data_f1890e52b2d20c76388e0d615ed90975
#
_entry.id   f1890e52b2d20c76388e0d615ed90975
#
_cell.length_a   1.000
_cell.length_b   1.000
_cell.length_c   1.000
_cell.angle_alpha   90.00
_cell.angle_beta   90.00
_cell.angle_gamma   90.00
#
_symmetry.space_group_name_H-M   'P 1'
#
loop_
_entity.id
_entity.type
_entity.pdbx_description
1 polymer ?
#
loop_
_entity_poly.entity_id
_entity_poly.type
_entity_poly.pdbx_seq_one_letter_code
_entity_poly.pdbx_strand_id
1 'polypeptide(L)'
;LAGTLAAGAITKLNEADTHLKKLTQPYDSFGGHVPEAEGHFYVRVSELLRHKGRAIQKFDYEHLALEAFPQLFKVKCINHSFALNAHQYRNDFPFAPGYIILAVIPDLNQLKAAQSFEPRVPVSMLEDIADYMKKHASPFVRFRAMNPRYEKINFCLKVKLLPGKDENYYKEKLKQDIRELLAPWAVGKYDKLSFGQCVSRSDIIRLLETGGYVDYILELRMEHADDSSGAGPSESSQDTITVCPKTPRSILIAGDIDVCIP
;
A
#
# COMPACT_ATOMS: atom_id res chain seq x y z
N LEU A 1 -4.10 -4.43 26.01
CA LEU A 1 -2.93 -4.81 25.23
C LEU A 1 -2.23 -5.94 25.99
N ALA A 2 -2.26 -7.16 25.44
CA ALA A 2 -1.56 -8.29 26.04
C ALA A 2 -0.05 -7.96 26.07
N GLY A 3 0.56 -8.04 27.27
CA GLY A 3 2.01 -7.83 27.44
C GLY A 3 2.43 -6.42 27.90
N THR A 4 1.50 -5.49 28.16
CA THR A 4 1.84 -4.21 28.79
C THR A 4 1.45 -4.19 30.27
N LEU A 5 2.31 -3.68 31.11
CA LEU A 5 2.07 -3.40 32.53
C LEU A 5 1.78 -1.91 32.69
N ALA A 6 0.72 -1.57 33.38
CA ALA A 6 0.40 -0.18 33.69
C ALA A 6 1.46 0.45 34.62
N ALA A 7 1.58 1.78 34.57
CA ALA A 7 2.44 2.52 35.47
C ALA A 7 2.14 2.17 36.94
N GLY A 8 3.19 1.96 37.72
CA GLY A 8 3.07 1.57 39.14
C GLY A 8 2.72 0.07 39.37
N ALA A 9 2.64 -0.76 38.36
CA ALA A 9 2.37 -2.20 38.54
C ALA A 9 3.54 -2.94 39.22
N ILE A 10 4.78 -2.48 39.01
CA ILE A 10 5.97 -3.04 39.65
C ILE A 10 6.23 -2.29 40.95
N THR A 11 5.90 -2.91 42.06
CA THR A 11 5.97 -2.30 43.41
C THR A 11 6.98 -2.98 44.35
N LYS A 12 7.42 -4.20 44.01
CA LYS A 12 8.30 -5.01 44.86
C LYS A 12 9.41 -5.65 44.03
N LEU A 13 10.58 -5.79 44.65
CA LEU A 13 11.67 -6.62 44.14
C LEU A 13 11.40 -8.10 44.42
N ASN A 14 11.87 -8.97 43.58
CA ASN A 14 11.82 -10.42 43.78
C ASN A 14 12.77 -10.86 44.92
N GLU A 15 13.92 -10.21 44.97
CA GLU A 15 14.89 -10.39 46.04
C GLU A 15 15.10 -9.06 46.76
N ALA A 16 15.14 -9.08 48.12
CA ALA A 16 15.31 -7.87 48.90
C ALA A 16 16.79 -7.38 48.79
N ASP A 17 16.96 -6.15 48.35
CA ASP A 17 18.26 -5.46 48.34
C ASP A 17 18.26 -4.35 49.37
N THR A 18 19.22 -4.41 50.33
CA THR A 18 19.38 -3.46 51.41
C THR A 18 19.82 -2.05 50.94
N HIS A 19 20.32 -1.92 49.72
CA HIS A 19 20.74 -0.66 49.12
C HIS A 19 19.58 0.09 48.46
N LEU A 20 18.44 -0.55 48.21
CA LEU A 20 17.27 0.04 47.55
C LEU A 20 16.19 0.41 48.52
N LYS A 21 15.89 1.71 48.63
CA LYS A 21 14.88 2.27 49.51
C LYS A 21 13.44 2.20 48.96
N LYS A 22 13.32 2.36 47.64
CA LYS A 22 12.03 2.43 46.93
C LYS A 22 12.17 2.08 45.49
N LEU A 23 11.24 1.31 44.97
CA LEU A 23 11.05 1.04 43.55
C LEU A 23 9.86 1.82 43.01
N THR A 24 10.03 2.56 41.95
CA THR A 24 8.94 3.27 41.26
C THR A 24 9.03 3.04 39.77
N GLN A 25 7.90 2.67 39.19
CA GLN A 25 7.70 2.56 37.74
C GLN A 25 6.82 3.73 37.31
N PRO A 26 7.39 4.83 36.77
CA PRO A 26 6.63 6.04 36.43
C PRO A 26 5.83 5.93 35.14
N TYR A 27 6.17 5.00 34.26
CA TYR A 27 5.56 4.83 32.94
C TYR A 27 5.06 3.40 32.74
N ASP A 28 4.09 3.24 31.80
CA ASP A 28 3.67 1.92 31.36
C ASP A 28 4.85 1.18 30.70
N SER A 29 4.85 -0.15 30.79
CA SER A 29 5.86 -0.94 30.09
C SER A 29 5.66 -0.84 28.58
N PHE A 30 6.74 -0.82 27.81
CA PHE A 30 6.74 -0.74 26.35
C PHE A 30 7.60 -1.84 25.74
N GLY A 31 7.41 -2.11 24.45
CA GLY A 31 8.20 -3.13 23.74
C GLY A 31 7.76 -4.58 23.97
N GLY A 32 6.69 -4.80 24.74
CA GLY A 32 6.11 -6.13 24.89
C GLY A 32 5.31 -6.55 23.65
N HIS A 33 5.52 -7.80 23.23
CA HIS A 33 4.77 -8.41 22.12
C HIS A 33 3.99 -9.62 22.61
N VAL A 34 2.88 -9.93 21.96
CA VAL A 34 2.16 -11.18 22.16
C VAL A 34 3.07 -12.34 21.77
N PRO A 35 3.04 -13.48 22.48
CA PRO A 35 3.80 -14.66 22.07
C PRO A 35 3.54 -14.99 20.60
N GLU A 36 4.63 -15.26 19.87
CA GLU A 36 4.58 -15.59 18.45
C GLU A 36 3.87 -16.93 18.24
N ALA A 37 2.97 -16.99 17.26
CA ALA A 37 2.33 -18.26 16.89
C ALA A 37 3.38 -19.21 16.27
N GLU A 38 3.25 -20.51 16.54
CA GLU A 38 4.23 -21.52 16.12
C GLU A 38 4.53 -21.48 14.61
N GLY A 39 3.51 -21.30 13.77
CA GLY A 39 3.68 -21.16 12.32
C GLY A 39 4.50 -19.93 11.92
N HIS A 40 4.31 -18.80 12.59
CA HIS A 40 5.09 -17.56 12.34
C HIS A 40 6.55 -17.72 12.75
N PHE A 41 6.82 -18.41 13.84
CA PHE A 41 8.18 -18.69 14.29
C PHE A 41 9.02 -19.39 13.21
N TYR A 42 8.49 -20.45 12.59
CA TYR A 42 9.22 -21.18 11.54
C TYR A 42 9.47 -20.31 10.30
N VAL A 43 8.51 -19.49 9.90
CA VAL A 43 8.67 -18.56 8.78
C VAL A 43 9.78 -17.56 9.08
N ARG A 44 9.72 -16.88 10.22
CA ARG A 44 10.72 -15.89 10.65
C ARG A 44 12.12 -16.50 10.78
N VAL A 45 12.26 -17.68 11.37
CA VAL A 45 13.56 -18.36 11.47
C VAL A 45 14.10 -18.72 10.09
N SER A 46 13.25 -19.18 9.17
CA SER A 46 13.64 -19.48 7.79
C SER A 46 14.15 -18.22 7.08
N GLU A 47 13.45 -17.10 7.23
CA GLU A 47 13.86 -15.82 6.68
C GLU A 47 15.18 -15.33 7.26
N LEU A 48 15.33 -15.39 8.60
CA LEU A 48 16.56 -15.04 9.29
C LEU A 48 17.76 -15.88 8.83
N LEU A 49 17.57 -17.19 8.64
CA LEU A 49 18.62 -18.08 8.12
C LEU A 49 19.01 -17.71 6.68
N ARG A 50 18.08 -17.21 5.89
CA ARG A 50 18.29 -16.78 4.50
C ARG A 50 19.10 -15.49 4.43
N HIS A 51 18.62 -14.41 5.03
CA HIS A 51 19.26 -13.08 4.94
C HIS A 51 20.36 -12.85 5.99
N LYS A 52 20.35 -13.60 7.12
CA LYS A 52 21.37 -13.51 8.22
C LYS A 52 21.59 -12.07 8.71
N GLY A 53 20.53 -11.28 8.77
CA GLY A 53 20.56 -9.88 9.18
C GLY A 53 21.27 -8.94 8.18
N ARG A 54 21.42 -9.34 6.91
CA ARG A 54 22.08 -8.52 5.86
C ARG A 54 21.16 -8.32 4.67
N ALA A 55 21.01 -7.08 4.25
CA ALA A 55 20.22 -6.71 3.09
C ALA A 55 21.09 -6.73 1.82
N ILE A 56 20.97 -7.78 1.02
CA ILE A 56 21.73 -7.97 -0.24
C ILE A 56 20.75 -8.09 -1.42
N GLN A 57 19.75 -8.96 -1.30
CA GLN A 57 18.75 -9.20 -2.32
C GLN A 57 17.49 -8.38 -2.05
N LYS A 58 16.62 -8.22 -3.09
CA LYS A 58 15.31 -7.56 -2.92
C LYS A 58 14.51 -8.15 -1.77
N PHE A 59 14.48 -9.47 -1.70
CA PHE A 59 13.82 -10.22 -0.64
C PHE A 59 14.31 -9.79 0.75
N ASP A 60 15.63 -9.67 0.94
CA ASP A 60 16.20 -9.32 2.24
C ASP A 60 15.78 -7.93 2.69
N TYR A 61 15.76 -6.93 1.76
CA TYR A 61 15.28 -5.57 2.03
C TYR A 61 13.81 -5.55 2.44
N GLU A 62 12.98 -6.33 1.75
CA GLU A 62 11.54 -6.40 2.01
C GLU A 62 11.25 -7.05 3.37
N HIS A 63 11.86 -8.20 3.64
CA HIS A 63 11.58 -8.99 4.85
C HIS A 63 12.21 -8.40 6.11
N LEU A 64 13.43 -7.86 6.04
CA LEU A 64 14.04 -7.14 7.16
C LEU A 64 13.19 -5.92 7.58
N ALA A 65 12.65 -5.18 6.61
CA ALA A 65 11.79 -4.04 6.92
C ALA A 65 10.46 -4.49 7.56
N LEU A 66 9.84 -5.58 7.07
CA LEU A 66 8.62 -6.13 7.64
C LEU A 66 8.82 -6.72 9.04
N GLU A 67 9.95 -7.36 9.29
CA GLU A 67 10.30 -7.92 10.61
C GLU A 67 10.53 -6.80 11.64
N ALA A 68 11.26 -5.75 11.25
CA ALA A 68 11.57 -4.65 12.15
C ALA A 68 10.40 -3.70 12.43
N PHE A 69 9.47 -3.58 11.50
CA PHE A 69 8.34 -2.66 11.58
C PHE A 69 6.99 -3.38 11.41
N PRO A 70 6.43 -3.96 12.50
CA PRO A 70 5.15 -4.69 12.44
C PRO A 70 3.94 -3.85 12.02
N GLN A 71 4.11 -2.51 11.99
CA GLN A 71 3.08 -1.57 11.52
C GLN A 71 3.01 -1.51 9.98
N LEU A 72 3.89 -2.23 9.28
CA LEU A 72 3.88 -2.32 7.83
C LEU A 72 3.13 -3.58 7.39
N PHE A 73 2.28 -3.42 6.39
CA PHE A 73 1.62 -4.53 5.73
C PHE A 73 2.46 -5.09 4.58
N LYS A 74 3.02 -4.20 3.76
CA LYS A 74 3.77 -4.59 2.57
C LYS A 74 4.92 -3.65 2.28
N VAL A 75 6.03 -4.21 1.88
CA VAL A 75 7.21 -3.48 1.41
C VAL A 75 7.59 -4.00 0.04
N LYS A 76 7.96 -3.10 -0.88
CA LYS A 76 8.51 -3.46 -2.19
C LYS A 76 9.84 -2.78 -2.41
N CYS A 77 10.85 -3.57 -2.69
CA CYS A 77 12.18 -3.11 -3.06
C CYS A 77 12.28 -2.89 -4.58
N ILE A 78 12.61 -1.66 -4.98
CA ILE A 78 12.79 -1.25 -6.37
C ILE A 78 14.25 -0.88 -6.57
N ASN A 79 14.98 -1.72 -7.31
CA ASN A 79 16.41 -1.53 -7.56
C ASN A 79 16.65 -0.46 -8.62
N HIS A 80 17.85 0.12 -8.58
CA HIS A 80 18.36 1.05 -9.58
C HIS A 80 17.43 2.25 -9.84
N SER A 81 16.62 2.62 -8.86
CA SER A 81 15.65 3.69 -8.97
C SER A 81 15.89 4.76 -7.93
N PHE A 82 15.77 6.02 -8.34
CA PHE A 82 15.91 7.19 -7.49
C PHE A 82 14.75 8.16 -7.70
N ALA A 83 14.26 8.75 -6.62
CA ALA A 83 13.24 9.78 -6.65
C ALA A 83 13.72 11.01 -5.86
N LEU A 84 13.70 12.19 -6.49
CA LEU A 84 14.23 13.42 -5.91
C LEU A 84 13.41 13.92 -4.71
N ASN A 85 12.08 13.91 -4.82
CA ASN A 85 11.19 14.38 -3.76
C ASN A 85 9.91 13.55 -3.68
N ALA A 86 9.37 13.41 -2.46
CA ALA A 86 8.09 12.74 -2.23
C ALA A 86 6.92 13.42 -2.95
N HIS A 87 7.01 14.74 -3.20
CA HIS A 87 5.96 15.56 -3.79
C HIS A 87 6.14 15.90 -5.28
N GLN A 88 7.35 15.79 -5.82
CA GLN A 88 7.60 15.98 -7.26
C GLN A 88 7.53 14.65 -8.00
N TYR A 89 6.33 14.19 -8.26
CA TYR A 89 5.99 12.86 -8.76
C TYR A 89 6.41 12.58 -10.21
N ARG A 90 6.93 13.55 -10.94
CA ARG A 90 7.26 13.39 -12.36
C ARG A 90 8.63 12.77 -12.63
N ASN A 91 9.49 12.64 -11.60
CA ASN A 91 10.90 12.32 -11.80
C ASN A 91 11.39 11.15 -10.95
N ASP A 92 10.73 9.98 -11.05
CA ASP A 92 11.37 8.73 -10.65
C ASP A 92 12.35 8.34 -11.77
N PHE A 93 13.65 8.33 -11.46
CA PHE A 93 14.69 7.90 -12.40
C PHE A 93 14.78 6.37 -12.36
N PRO A 94 14.43 5.65 -13.44
CA PRO A 94 14.43 4.19 -13.45
C PRO A 94 15.84 3.58 -13.60
N PHE A 95 16.86 4.40 -13.90
CA PHE A 95 18.24 3.97 -14.10
C PHE A 95 19.21 4.76 -13.21
N ALA A 96 19.22 4.44 -11.91
CA ALA A 96 20.14 5.01 -10.94
C ALA A 96 20.90 3.88 -10.22
N PRO A 97 21.98 3.35 -10.80
CA PRO A 97 22.76 2.27 -10.17
C PRO A 97 23.22 2.64 -8.76
N GLY A 98 23.13 1.69 -7.82
CA GLY A 98 23.46 1.91 -6.41
C GLY A 98 22.34 2.59 -5.58
N TYR A 99 21.21 2.96 -6.19
CA TYR A 99 20.04 3.47 -5.48
C TYR A 99 18.94 2.42 -5.39
N ILE A 100 18.27 2.40 -4.25
CA ILE A 100 17.11 1.54 -3.98
C ILE A 100 15.98 2.38 -3.39
N ILE A 101 14.78 2.19 -3.90
CA ILE A 101 13.55 2.71 -3.31
C ILE A 101 12.84 1.55 -2.59
N LEU A 102 12.51 1.76 -1.32
CA LEU A 102 11.61 0.90 -0.56
C LEU A 102 10.23 1.57 -0.53
N ALA A 103 9.30 1.04 -1.32
CA ALA A 103 7.90 1.46 -1.29
C ALA A 103 7.18 0.70 -0.18
N VAL A 104 6.62 1.43 0.80
CA VAL A 104 6.05 0.86 2.02
C VAL A 104 4.56 1.16 2.16
N ILE A 105 3.78 0.19 2.61
CA ILE A 105 2.36 0.29 2.88
C ILE A 105 2.12 -0.04 4.34
N PRO A 106 1.39 0.81 5.10
CA PRO A 106 1.09 0.57 6.50
C PRO A 106 0.09 -0.58 6.68
N ASP A 107 -0.02 -1.08 7.90
CA ASP A 107 -1.08 -2.03 8.28
C ASP A 107 -2.46 -1.40 8.04
N LEU A 108 -3.23 -2.06 7.19
CA LEU A 108 -4.52 -1.58 6.71
C LEU A 108 -5.64 -1.74 7.74
N ASN A 109 -5.45 -2.61 8.73
CA ASN A 109 -6.45 -2.86 9.77
C ASN A 109 -6.63 -1.68 10.75
N GLN A 110 -5.63 -0.80 10.84
CA GLN A 110 -5.64 0.34 11.76
C GLN A 110 -6.03 1.66 11.10
N LEU A 111 -6.32 1.64 9.79
CA LEU A 111 -6.62 2.85 9.03
C LEU A 111 -8.08 3.30 9.21
N LYS A 112 -8.27 4.62 9.27
CA LYS A 112 -9.60 5.22 9.19
C LYS A 112 -10.14 5.08 7.77
N ALA A 113 -11.47 4.98 7.63
CA ALA A 113 -12.14 4.80 6.34
C ALA A 113 -11.71 5.82 5.25
N ALA A 114 -11.46 7.08 5.63
CA ALA A 114 -10.99 8.12 4.70
C ALA A 114 -9.56 7.88 4.15
N GLN A 115 -8.72 7.14 4.87
CA GLN A 115 -7.34 6.80 4.48
C GLN A 115 -7.23 5.44 3.80
N SER A 116 -8.33 4.72 3.72
CA SER A 116 -8.38 3.35 3.24
C SER A 116 -7.99 3.22 1.75
N PHE A 117 -8.33 4.23 0.92
CA PHE A 117 -8.01 4.21 -0.51
C PHE A 117 -6.56 4.57 -0.83
N GLU A 118 -5.93 5.43 -0.06
CA GLU A 118 -4.54 5.87 -0.23
C GLU A 118 -3.75 5.70 1.07
N PRO A 119 -3.50 4.46 1.54
CA PRO A 119 -2.77 4.25 2.79
C PRO A 119 -1.34 4.80 2.71
N ARG A 120 -0.98 5.63 3.68
CA ARG A 120 0.34 6.29 3.74
C ARG A 120 0.97 6.13 5.12
N VAL A 121 2.25 5.90 5.13
CA VAL A 121 3.08 5.84 6.32
C VAL A 121 3.55 7.25 6.69
N PRO A 122 3.58 7.64 7.98
CA PRO A 122 4.14 8.92 8.42
C PRO A 122 5.62 9.08 8.02
N VAL A 123 6.05 10.33 7.79
CA VAL A 123 7.42 10.64 7.36
C VAL A 123 8.45 10.16 8.40
N SER A 124 8.16 10.30 9.68
CA SER A 124 9.04 9.82 10.76
C SER A 124 9.33 8.33 10.65
N MET A 125 8.31 7.51 10.39
CA MET A 125 8.50 6.07 10.20
C MET A 125 9.29 5.76 8.92
N LEU A 126 9.14 6.54 7.85
CA LEU A 126 9.96 6.38 6.64
C LEU A 126 11.44 6.64 6.93
N GLU A 127 11.74 7.63 7.76
CA GLU A 127 13.10 7.94 8.21
C GLU A 127 13.65 6.82 9.10
N ASP A 128 12.87 6.33 10.05
CA ASP A 128 13.24 5.21 10.92
C ASP A 128 13.56 3.93 10.12
N ILE A 129 12.75 3.61 9.10
CA ILE A 129 12.99 2.50 8.18
C ILE A 129 14.32 2.72 7.42
N ALA A 130 14.54 3.93 6.91
CA ALA A 130 15.77 4.24 6.20
C ALA A 130 16.99 4.09 7.09
N ASP A 131 16.94 4.55 8.34
CA ASP A 131 18.04 4.47 9.29
C ASP A 131 18.29 3.04 9.79
N TYR A 132 17.23 2.26 9.96
CA TYR A 132 17.34 0.83 10.25
C TYR A 132 18.06 0.09 9.11
N MET A 133 17.62 0.32 7.87
CA MET A 133 18.19 -0.36 6.71
C MET A 133 19.65 0.01 6.45
N LYS A 134 20.10 1.23 6.78
CA LYS A 134 21.52 1.64 6.72
C LYS A 134 22.43 0.74 7.55
N LYS A 135 21.93 0.17 8.65
CA LYS A 135 22.70 -0.71 9.53
C LYS A 135 22.86 -2.11 8.95
N HIS A 136 21.97 -2.54 8.06
CA HIS A 136 21.91 -3.89 7.52
C HIS A 136 22.36 -3.98 6.05
N ALA A 137 22.40 -2.86 5.33
CA ALA A 137 22.79 -2.78 3.93
C ALA A 137 24.28 -2.43 3.76
N SER A 138 24.77 -2.63 2.53
CA SER A 138 26.11 -2.20 2.15
C SER A 138 26.24 -0.66 2.24
N PRO A 139 27.37 -0.11 2.72
CA PRO A 139 27.60 1.34 2.78
C PRO A 139 27.63 2.01 1.40
N PHE A 140 27.77 1.26 0.33
CA PHE A 140 27.75 1.76 -1.05
C PHE A 140 26.35 1.86 -1.65
N VAL A 141 25.34 1.31 -0.99
CA VAL A 141 23.95 1.38 -1.42
C VAL A 141 23.28 2.60 -0.79
N ARG A 142 22.65 3.40 -1.63
CA ARG A 142 21.82 4.53 -1.20
C ARG A 142 20.36 4.14 -1.34
N PHE A 143 19.62 4.20 -0.25
CA PHE A 143 18.22 3.85 -0.28
C PHE A 143 17.35 4.93 0.37
N ARG A 144 16.10 4.89 -0.03
CA ARG A 144 15.06 5.79 0.45
C ARG A 144 13.77 5.01 0.67
N ALA A 145 13.21 5.12 1.86
CA ALA A 145 11.86 4.63 2.12
C ALA A 145 10.85 5.70 1.68
N MET A 146 9.83 5.28 0.95
CA MET A 146 8.82 6.18 0.39
C MET A 146 7.43 5.53 0.41
N ASN A 147 6.40 6.36 0.48
CA ASN A 147 5.05 5.93 0.25
C ASN A 147 4.83 5.53 -1.23
N PRO A 148 3.87 4.65 -1.53
CA PRO A 148 3.43 4.39 -2.89
C PRO A 148 3.00 5.68 -3.58
N ARG A 149 3.10 5.70 -4.89
CA ARG A 149 2.45 6.71 -5.72
C ARG A 149 1.08 6.20 -6.11
N TYR A 150 0.03 6.90 -5.70
CA TYR A 150 -1.33 6.60 -6.12
C TYR A 150 -1.63 7.38 -7.40
N GLU A 151 -1.86 6.66 -8.49
CA GLU A 151 -2.19 7.22 -9.79
C GLU A 151 -3.67 6.98 -10.07
N LYS A 152 -4.39 8.07 -10.34
CA LYS A 152 -5.82 8.02 -10.58
C LYS A 152 -6.13 7.71 -12.03
N ILE A 153 -7.10 6.82 -12.24
CA ILE A 153 -7.68 6.52 -13.56
C ILE A 153 -9.10 7.08 -13.57
N ASN A 154 -9.39 7.90 -14.56
CA ASN A 154 -10.73 8.38 -14.85
C ASN A 154 -11.44 7.40 -15.79
N PHE A 155 -12.73 7.21 -15.54
CA PHE A 155 -13.57 6.30 -16.32
C PHE A 155 -14.73 7.06 -16.92
N CYS A 156 -15.02 6.83 -18.20
CA CYS A 156 -16.23 7.25 -18.85
C CYS A 156 -16.94 5.99 -19.38
N LEU A 157 -18.14 5.71 -18.84
CA LEU A 157 -18.93 4.52 -19.13
C LEU A 157 -20.30 4.90 -19.70
N LYS A 158 -20.69 4.24 -20.78
CA LYS A 158 -22.07 4.20 -21.24
C LYS A 158 -22.57 2.77 -21.17
N VAL A 159 -23.52 2.52 -20.28
CA VAL A 159 -24.04 1.17 -20.00
C VAL A 159 -25.55 1.17 -20.07
N LYS A 160 -26.10 0.09 -20.59
CA LYS A 160 -27.53 -0.17 -20.51
C LYS A 160 -27.81 -1.16 -19.40
N LEU A 161 -28.73 -0.81 -18.52
CA LEU A 161 -29.17 -1.67 -17.43
C LEU A 161 -30.25 -2.65 -17.88
N LEU A 162 -30.34 -3.76 -17.18
CA LEU A 162 -31.46 -4.71 -17.35
C LEU A 162 -32.78 -4.04 -16.99
N PRO A 163 -33.89 -4.41 -17.67
CA PRO A 163 -35.21 -3.83 -17.40
C PRO A 163 -35.64 -3.97 -15.94
N GLY A 164 -36.24 -2.93 -15.38
CA GLY A 164 -36.73 -2.90 -13.99
C GLY A 164 -35.70 -2.57 -12.94
N LYS A 165 -34.50 -2.11 -13.34
CA LYS A 165 -33.46 -1.64 -12.43
C LYS A 165 -33.54 -0.12 -12.24
N ASP A 166 -33.35 0.36 -10.99
CA ASP A 166 -33.29 1.79 -10.67
C ASP A 166 -31.95 2.39 -11.14
N GLU A 167 -32.05 3.37 -12.04
CA GLU A 167 -30.85 3.96 -12.67
C GLU A 167 -29.92 4.66 -11.66
N ASN A 168 -30.49 5.41 -10.70
CA ASN A 168 -29.70 6.17 -9.74
C ASN A 168 -28.96 5.24 -8.78
N TYR A 169 -29.64 4.22 -8.27
CA TYR A 169 -29.05 3.23 -7.39
C TYR A 169 -27.90 2.48 -8.09
N TYR A 170 -28.14 1.97 -9.29
CA TYR A 170 -27.14 1.18 -10.00
C TYR A 170 -26.01 2.03 -10.57
N LYS A 171 -26.21 3.32 -10.83
CA LYS A 171 -25.14 4.26 -11.17
C LYS A 171 -24.13 4.39 -10.04
N GLU A 172 -24.59 4.56 -8.81
CA GLU A 172 -23.68 4.64 -7.65
C GLU A 172 -23.04 3.28 -7.32
N LYS A 173 -23.78 2.19 -7.50
CA LYS A 173 -23.25 0.83 -7.34
C LYS A 173 -22.14 0.53 -8.34
N LEU A 174 -22.30 0.90 -9.61
CA LEU A 174 -21.26 0.78 -10.64
C LEU A 174 -19.98 1.51 -10.25
N LYS A 175 -20.11 2.74 -9.75
CA LYS A 175 -18.95 3.51 -9.28
C LYS A 175 -18.26 2.83 -8.10
N GLN A 176 -19.03 2.27 -7.18
CA GLN A 176 -18.51 1.54 -6.04
C GLN A 176 -17.80 0.27 -6.48
N ASP A 177 -18.40 -0.55 -7.33
CA ASP A 177 -17.83 -1.81 -7.82
C ASP A 177 -16.48 -1.57 -8.54
N ILE A 178 -16.36 -0.49 -9.34
CA ILE A 178 -15.09 -0.10 -9.97
C ILE A 178 -14.05 0.35 -8.93
N ARG A 179 -14.45 1.14 -7.92
CA ARG A 179 -13.55 1.54 -6.83
C ARG A 179 -13.04 0.34 -6.04
N GLU A 180 -13.92 -0.63 -5.77
CA GLU A 180 -13.56 -1.86 -5.07
C GLU A 180 -12.66 -2.78 -5.88
N LEU A 181 -12.81 -2.81 -7.21
CA LEU A 181 -11.90 -3.55 -8.09
C LEU A 181 -10.48 -2.97 -8.06
N LEU A 182 -10.36 -1.64 -8.10
CA LEU A 182 -9.06 -0.96 -8.13
C LEU A 182 -8.42 -0.84 -6.76
N ALA A 183 -9.23 -0.77 -5.71
CA ALA A 183 -8.75 -0.71 -4.32
C ALA A 183 -9.36 -1.85 -3.47
N PRO A 184 -9.07 -3.13 -3.79
CA PRO A 184 -9.66 -4.27 -3.09
C PRO A 184 -9.28 -4.31 -1.60
N TRP A 185 -8.17 -3.70 -1.23
CA TRP A 185 -7.75 -3.55 0.17
C TRP A 185 -8.69 -2.66 0.99
N ALA A 186 -9.39 -1.70 0.37
CA ALA A 186 -10.36 -0.85 1.05
C ALA A 186 -11.60 -1.62 1.56
N VAL A 187 -11.86 -2.80 0.98
CA VAL A 187 -12.93 -3.73 1.37
C VAL A 187 -12.41 -5.02 2.01
N GLY A 188 -11.20 -5.00 2.57
CA GLY A 188 -10.64 -6.10 3.34
C GLY A 188 -9.98 -7.21 2.53
N LYS A 189 -9.79 -7.05 1.21
CA LYS A 189 -9.08 -8.02 0.36
C LYS A 189 -7.62 -7.60 0.19
N TYR A 190 -6.87 -7.67 1.29
CA TYR A 190 -5.50 -7.14 1.39
C TYR A 190 -4.48 -7.87 0.51
N ASP A 191 -4.65 -9.17 0.31
CA ASP A 191 -3.80 -10.05 -0.52
C ASP A 191 -3.69 -9.59 -1.98
N LYS A 192 -4.71 -8.91 -2.49
CA LYS A 192 -4.77 -8.41 -3.87
C LYS A 192 -4.04 -7.09 -4.10
N LEU A 193 -3.51 -6.47 -3.05
CA LEU A 193 -2.76 -5.23 -3.20
C LEU A 193 -1.42 -5.51 -3.87
N SER A 194 -1.18 -4.95 -5.05
CA SER A 194 0.07 -5.10 -5.79
C SER A 194 0.54 -3.79 -6.41
N PHE A 195 1.87 -3.63 -6.45
CA PHE A 195 2.52 -2.50 -7.08
C PHE A 195 2.74 -2.73 -8.57
N GLY A 196 2.58 -1.69 -9.38
CA GLY A 196 2.91 -1.74 -10.79
C GLY A 196 1.97 -2.60 -11.63
N GLN A 197 0.78 -2.93 -11.13
CA GLN A 197 -0.21 -3.72 -11.85
C GLN A 197 -0.98 -2.84 -12.82
N CYS A 198 -1.05 -3.28 -14.09
CA CYS A 198 -1.87 -2.65 -15.11
C CYS A 198 -3.33 -3.06 -14.95
N VAL A 199 -4.23 -2.19 -15.40
CA VAL A 199 -5.67 -2.43 -15.45
C VAL A 199 -6.08 -2.53 -16.91
N SER A 200 -6.70 -3.64 -17.29
CA SER A 200 -7.20 -3.84 -18.64
C SER A 200 -8.68 -3.50 -18.75
N ARG A 201 -9.09 -3.07 -19.95
CA ARG A 201 -10.52 -2.88 -20.29
C ARG A 201 -11.34 -4.15 -20.05
N SER A 202 -10.74 -5.30 -20.35
CA SER A 202 -11.38 -6.61 -20.18
C SER A 202 -11.69 -6.93 -18.72
N ASP A 203 -10.85 -6.49 -17.78
CA ASP A 203 -11.10 -6.70 -16.34
C ASP A 203 -12.31 -5.91 -15.86
N ILE A 204 -12.48 -4.68 -16.35
CA ILE A 204 -13.65 -3.84 -16.04
C ILE A 204 -14.90 -4.44 -16.66
N ILE A 205 -14.86 -4.83 -17.95
CA ILE A 205 -15.98 -5.44 -18.63
C ILE A 205 -16.45 -6.69 -17.89
N ARG A 206 -15.53 -7.59 -17.56
CA ARG A 206 -15.82 -8.81 -16.81
C ARG A 206 -16.47 -8.51 -15.44
N LEU A 207 -15.99 -7.49 -14.73
CA LEU A 207 -16.59 -7.08 -13.46
C LEU A 207 -18.05 -6.69 -13.66
N LEU A 208 -18.33 -5.83 -14.66
CA LEU A 208 -19.65 -5.29 -14.91
C LEU A 208 -20.65 -6.36 -15.37
N GLU A 209 -20.23 -7.26 -16.25
CA GLU A 209 -21.04 -8.38 -16.72
C GLU A 209 -21.34 -9.39 -15.59
N THR A 210 -20.37 -9.64 -14.71
CA THR A 210 -20.58 -10.55 -13.56
C THR A 210 -21.54 -9.97 -12.53
N GLY A 211 -21.72 -8.65 -12.49
CA GLY A 211 -22.60 -7.96 -11.54
C GLY A 211 -24.10 -8.27 -11.73
N GLY A 212 -24.54 -8.78 -12.89
CA GLY A 212 -25.91 -9.24 -13.15
C GLY A 212 -26.96 -8.14 -13.19
N TYR A 213 -26.56 -6.87 -13.39
CA TYR A 213 -27.46 -5.72 -13.51
C TYR A 213 -27.23 -4.90 -14.79
N VAL A 214 -26.13 -5.14 -15.49
CA VAL A 214 -25.78 -4.57 -16.78
C VAL A 214 -26.25 -5.50 -17.89
N ASP A 215 -26.98 -4.98 -18.88
CA ASP A 215 -27.40 -5.70 -20.08
C ASP A 215 -26.23 -5.72 -21.08
N TYR A 216 -25.76 -4.54 -21.47
CA TYR A 216 -24.56 -4.41 -22.29
C TYR A 216 -23.85 -3.06 -22.09
N ILE A 217 -22.56 -3.04 -22.45
CA ILE A 217 -21.70 -1.87 -22.37
C ILE A 217 -21.58 -1.25 -23.75
N LEU A 218 -22.02 0.01 -23.91
CA LEU A 218 -21.94 0.75 -25.16
C LEU A 218 -20.55 1.37 -25.36
N GLU A 219 -20.00 1.96 -24.30
CA GLU A 219 -18.71 2.64 -24.35
C GLU A 219 -18.00 2.52 -23.01
N LEU A 220 -16.70 2.26 -23.05
CA LEU A 220 -15.82 2.27 -21.88
C LEU A 220 -14.50 2.91 -22.28
N ARG A 221 -14.22 4.08 -21.71
CA ARG A 221 -12.92 4.76 -21.83
C ARG A 221 -12.23 4.82 -20.49
N MET A 222 -10.90 4.69 -20.51
CA MET A 222 -10.04 4.74 -19.35
C MET A 222 -8.85 5.63 -19.64
N GLU A 223 -8.58 6.63 -18.79
CA GLU A 223 -7.50 7.60 -18.96
C GLU A 223 -6.82 7.90 -17.62
N HIS A 224 -5.51 8.18 -17.65
CA HIS A 224 -4.86 8.73 -16.46
C HIS A 224 -5.40 10.13 -16.15
N ALA A 225 -5.73 10.41 -14.90
CA ALA A 225 -6.24 11.71 -14.48
C ALA A 225 -5.25 12.87 -14.76
N ASP A 226 -3.95 12.59 -14.69
CA ASP A 226 -2.89 13.58 -14.95
C ASP A 226 -2.80 13.98 -16.44
N ASP A 227 -3.26 13.15 -17.36
CA ASP A 227 -3.18 13.40 -18.79
C ASP A 227 -4.35 14.28 -19.27
N SER A 228 -5.45 14.35 -18.50
CA SER A 228 -6.64 15.15 -18.80
C SER A 228 -6.48 16.66 -18.49
N SER A 229 -5.44 17.06 -17.77
CA SER A 229 -5.30 18.46 -17.29
C SER A 229 -4.52 19.41 -18.21
N GLY A 230 -4.19 19.02 -19.45
CA GLY A 230 -3.30 19.84 -20.28
C GLY A 230 -3.49 19.87 -21.79
N ALA A 231 -4.41 19.12 -22.35
CA ALA A 231 -4.71 19.16 -23.76
C ALA A 231 -6.22 19.28 -23.95
N GLY A 232 -6.67 20.28 -24.71
CA GLY A 232 -8.01 20.28 -25.28
C GLY A 232 -8.26 18.96 -26.03
N PRO A 233 -9.48 18.66 -26.49
CA PRO A 233 -9.80 17.36 -27.07
C PRO A 233 -8.89 17.07 -28.26
N SER A 234 -7.76 16.42 -27.95
CA SER A 234 -6.89 15.89 -28.99
C SER A 234 -7.60 14.67 -29.56
N GLU A 235 -7.93 14.72 -30.84
CA GLU A 235 -8.58 13.69 -31.65
C GLU A 235 -7.80 12.36 -31.72
N SER A 236 -6.83 12.12 -30.87
CA SER A 236 -6.06 10.87 -30.76
C SER A 236 -6.26 10.15 -29.44
N SER A 237 -7.49 10.09 -28.91
CA SER A 237 -7.83 9.10 -27.89
C SER A 237 -7.91 7.74 -28.55
N GLN A 238 -6.76 7.13 -28.82
CA GLN A 238 -6.67 5.71 -29.08
C GLN A 238 -7.37 5.01 -27.90
N ASP A 239 -8.32 4.15 -28.23
CA ASP A 239 -9.06 3.30 -27.29
C ASP A 239 -8.02 2.55 -26.41
N THR A 240 -7.68 3.07 -25.26
CA THR A 240 -6.61 2.54 -24.42
C THR A 240 -7.09 1.22 -23.82
N ILE A 241 -6.63 0.11 -24.41
CA ILE A 241 -7.02 -1.25 -24.01
C ILE A 241 -6.52 -1.57 -22.60
N THR A 242 -5.38 -0.97 -22.20
CA THR A 242 -4.74 -1.24 -20.91
C THR A 242 -4.05 0.01 -20.39
N VAL A 243 -4.35 0.39 -19.14
CA VAL A 243 -3.69 1.48 -18.43
C VAL A 243 -2.67 0.90 -17.46
N CYS A 244 -1.41 1.31 -17.60
CA CYS A 244 -0.32 0.86 -16.75
C CYS A 244 0.22 2.00 -15.88
N PRO A 245 0.68 1.71 -14.67
CA PRO A 245 1.31 2.71 -13.80
C PRO A 245 2.58 3.30 -14.44
N LYS A 246 2.79 4.59 -14.23
CA LYS A 246 3.95 5.32 -14.77
C LYS A 246 5.27 4.97 -14.06
N THR A 247 5.20 4.46 -12.82
CA THR A 247 6.38 4.06 -12.05
C THR A 247 6.21 2.71 -11.36
N PRO A 248 7.31 1.97 -11.09
CA PRO A 248 7.23 0.66 -10.42
C PRO A 248 6.68 0.71 -8.99
N ARG A 249 6.69 1.88 -8.33
CA ARG A 249 6.11 2.09 -6.99
C ARG A 249 4.66 2.56 -7.04
N SER A 250 4.11 2.74 -8.23
CA SER A 250 2.76 3.25 -8.39
C SER A 250 1.71 2.17 -8.19
N ILE A 251 0.57 2.59 -7.67
CA ILE A 251 -0.65 1.81 -7.51
C ILE A 251 -1.77 2.58 -8.19
N LEU A 252 -2.48 1.92 -9.09
CA LEU A 252 -3.63 2.53 -9.77
C LEU A 252 -4.85 2.50 -8.87
N ILE A 253 -5.53 3.65 -8.76
CA ILE A 253 -6.78 3.81 -8.01
C ILE A 253 -7.83 4.51 -8.88
N ALA A 254 -9.10 4.38 -8.51
CA ALA A 254 -10.17 5.07 -9.20
C ALA A 254 -10.11 6.58 -8.95
N GLY A 255 -10.16 7.36 -10.02
CA GLY A 255 -10.38 8.79 -10.01
C GLY A 255 -11.86 9.12 -10.20
N ASP A 256 -12.15 10.02 -11.14
CA ASP A 256 -13.52 10.37 -11.51
C ASP A 256 -14.13 9.27 -12.37
N ILE A 257 -15.36 8.88 -12.02
CA ILE A 257 -16.12 7.86 -12.74
C ILE A 257 -17.40 8.51 -13.24
N ASP A 258 -17.44 8.77 -14.53
CA ASP A 258 -18.63 9.27 -15.20
C ASP A 258 -19.44 8.11 -15.80
N VAL A 259 -20.70 7.98 -15.40
CA VAL A 259 -21.59 6.91 -15.83
C VAL A 259 -22.82 7.51 -16.48
N CYS A 260 -23.02 7.24 -17.77
CA CYS A 260 -24.18 7.58 -18.54
C CYS A 260 -25.04 6.33 -18.79
N ILE A 261 -26.32 6.39 -18.46
CA ILE A 261 -27.32 5.36 -18.74
C ILE A 261 -28.27 5.95 -19.80
N PRO A 262 -28.27 5.38 -21.00
CA PRO A 262 -29.10 5.89 -22.11
C PRO A 262 -30.56 5.47 -22.02
#